data_f80529f79cf1ae17b9802e07a33c9c09
#
_entry.id   f80529f79cf1ae17b9802e07a33c9c09
#
_cell.length_a   1.000
_cell.length_b   1.000
_cell.length_c   1.000
_cell.angle_alpha   90.00
_cell.angle_beta   90.00
_cell.angle_gamma   90.00
#
_symmetry.space_group_name_H-M   'P 1'
#
loop_
_entity.id
_entity.type
_entity.pdbx_description
1 polymer ?
#
loop_
_entity_poly.entity_id
_entity_poly.type
_entity_poly.pdbx_seq_one_letter_code
_entity_poly.pdbx_strand_id
1 'polypeptide(L)'
;MTSISGLPAFLLYLATAGGLVGTYLLVYTLATAHNEFALIRQDVAAAAVALGFSLVGFALPLCVAIYNAQSLLDCIVWGLVALVVQVAIYWLVRLAVPDLSRRIEDGRMAAAVLLGAASLAGGLVNAASMTA
;
A
#
# COMPACT_ATOMS: atom_id res chain seq x y z
N MET A 1 -1.82 17.13 -19.50
CA MET A 1 -2.41 18.33 -18.88
C MET A 1 -1.60 19.54 -19.25
N THR A 2 -2.02 20.23 -20.27
CA THR A 2 -1.28 21.36 -20.84
C THR A 2 -1.97 22.70 -20.62
N SER A 3 -3.13 22.70 -19.95
CA SER A 3 -3.89 23.93 -19.73
C SER A 3 -4.49 23.98 -18.34
N ILE A 4 -4.83 25.19 -17.89
CA ILE A 4 -5.46 25.44 -16.61
C ILE A 4 -6.80 24.71 -16.49
N SER A 5 -7.48 24.45 -17.59
CA SER A 5 -8.76 23.73 -17.60
C SER A 5 -8.65 22.29 -17.07
N GLY A 6 -7.46 21.69 -17.10
CA GLY A 6 -7.23 20.36 -16.53
C GLY A 6 -6.94 20.36 -15.02
N LEU A 7 -6.74 21.53 -14.43
CA LEU A 7 -6.35 21.64 -13.02
C LEU A 7 -7.41 21.09 -12.05
N PRO A 8 -8.71 21.36 -12.21
CA PRO A 8 -9.73 20.79 -11.31
C PRO A 8 -9.75 19.28 -11.29
N ALA A 9 -9.63 18.62 -12.45
CA ALA A 9 -9.57 17.17 -12.55
C ALA A 9 -8.31 16.63 -11.88
N PHE A 10 -7.18 17.26 -12.12
CA PHE A 10 -5.91 16.91 -11.48
C PHE A 10 -6.03 16.94 -9.95
N LEU A 11 -6.58 18.02 -9.40
CA LEU A 11 -6.73 18.18 -7.96
C LEU A 11 -7.70 17.14 -7.38
N LEU A 12 -8.79 16.82 -8.07
CA LEU A 12 -9.74 15.79 -7.64
C LEU A 12 -9.08 14.41 -7.58
N TYR A 13 -8.35 14.03 -8.61
CA TYR A 13 -7.66 12.73 -8.62
C TYR A 13 -6.53 12.68 -7.60
N LEU A 14 -5.79 13.74 -7.46
CA LEU A 14 -4.71 13.82 -6.46
C LEU A 14 -5.28 13.70 -5.04
N ALA A 15 -6.35 14.43 -4.74
CA ALA A 15 -7.02 14.38 -3.43
C ALA A 15 -7.60 12.98 -3.17
N THR A 16 -8.22 12.37 -4.18
CA THR A 16 -8.77 11.01 -4.08
C THR A 16 -7.67 10.00 -3.82
N ALA A 17 -6.57 10.09 -4.57
CA ALA A 17 -5.41 9.21 -4.37
C ALA A 17 -4.81 9.39 -2.98
N GLY A 18 -4.67 10.62 -2.52
CA GLY A 18 -4.20 10.91 -1.16
C GLY A 18 -5.11 10.31 -0.10
N GLY A 19 -6.42 10.41 -0.29
CA GLY A 19 -7.42 9.80 0.59
C GLY A 19 -7.32 8.29 0.61
N LEU A 20 -7.12 7.66 -0.54
CA LEU A 20 -6.94 6.21 -0.66
C LEU A 20 -5.65 5.76 0.01
N VAL A 21 -4.54 6.49 -0.15
CA VAL A 21 -3.29 6.20 0.53
C VAL A 21 -3.46 6.31 2.04
N GLY A 22 -4.11 7.36 2.52
CA GLY A 22 -4.40 7.53 3.95
C GLY A 22 -5.26 6.40 4.49
N THR A 23 -6.27 5.99 3.74
CA THR A 23 -7.14 4.85 4.08
C THR A 23 -6.33 3.56 4.13
N TYR A 24 -5.45 3.34 3.16
CA TYR A 24 -4.58 2.17 3.16
C TYR A 24 -3.67 2.14 4.39
N LEU A 25 -3.04 3.25 4.72
CA LEU A 25 -2.18 3.34 5.91
C LEU A 25 -2.98 3.04 7.19
N LEU A 26 -4.19 3.58 7.31
CA LEU A 26 -5.04 3.33 8.44
C LEU A 26 -5.41 1.84 8.54
N VAL A 27 -5.90 1.24 7.45
CA VAL A 27 -6.29 -0.16 7.42
C VAL A 27 -5.10 -1.07 7.68
N TYR A 28 -3.95 -0.77 7.08
CA TYR A 28 -2.72 -1.55 7.27
C TYR A 28 -2.28 -1.52 8.74
N THR A 29 -2.26 -0.35 9.37
CA THR A 29 -1.85 -0.23 10.76
C THR A 29 -2.84 -0.90 11.72
N LEU A 30 -4.12 -0.96 11.37
CA LEU A 30 -5.12 -1.69 12.13
C LEU A 30 -5.01 -3.21 11.90
N ALA A 31 -4.62 -3.63 10.70
CA ALA A 31 -4.49 -5.05 10.36
C ALA A 31 -3.23 -5.68 10.97
N THR A 32 -2.16 -4.90 11.12
CA THR A 32 -0.91 -5.38 11.72
C THR A 32 -1.04 -5.38 13.24
N ALA A 33 -0.37 -6.34 13.89
CA ALA A 33 -0.41 -6.47 15.35
C ALA A 33 0.59 -5.55 16.05
N HIS A 34 1.39 -4.81 15.31
CA HIS A 34 2.40 -3.89 15.85
C HIS A 34 2.10 -2.46 15.43
N ASN A 35 2.65 -1.50 16.16
CA ASN A 35 2.47 -0.08 15.87
C ASN A 35 3.67 0.42 15.05
N GLU A 36 3.53 0.47 13.73
CA GLU A 36 4.60 0.87 12.81
C GLU A 36 5.13 2.27 13.10
N PHE A 37 4.24 3.22 13.33
CA PHE A 37 4.67 4.62 13.53
C PHE A 37 5.43 4.80 14.84
N ALA A 38 5.03 4.09 15.90
CA ALA A 38 5.76 4.12 17.16
C ALA A 38 7.15 3.49 17.00
N LEU A 39 7.23 2.36 16.28
CA LEU A 39 8.51 1.69 16.03
C LEU A 39 9.43 2.56 15.16
N ILE A 40 8.90 3.22 14.14
CA ILE A 40 9.66 4.12 13.28
C ILE A 40 10.21 5.31 14.09
N ARG A 41 9.42 5.87 15.01
CA ARG A 41 9.89 6.93 15.91
C ARG A 41 11.00 6.45 16.84
N GLN A 42 11.08 5.16 17.11
CA GLN A 42 12.15 4.54 17.91
C GLN A 42 13.31 4.07 17.03
N ASP A 43 13.33 4.48 15.75
CA ASP A 43 14.37 4.13 14.79
C ASP A 43 14.47 2.63 14.50
N VAL A 44 13.36 1.91 14.56
CA VAL A 44 13.32 0.50 14.16
C VAL A 44 13.22 0.41 12.64
N ALA A 45 14.34 0.22 11.98
CA ALA A 45 14.43 0.19 10.52
C ALA A 45 13.54 -0.90 9.90
N ALA A 46 13.38 -2.04 10.56
CA ALA A 46 12.54 -3.12 10.06
C ALA A 46 11.08 -2.68 9.85
N ALA A 47 10.54 -1.89 10.78
CA ALA A 47 9.18 -1.37 10.66
C ALA A 47 9.06 -0.41 9.47
N ALA A 48 10.06 0.45 9.28
CA ALA A 48 10.08 1.40 8.16
C ALA A 48 10.18 0.67 6.80
N VAL A 49 10.99 -0.37 6.72
CA VAL A 49 11.15 -1.18 5.51
C VAL A 49 9.82 -1.86 5.18
N ALA A 50 9.19 -2.52 6.14
CA ALA A 50 7.93 -3.22 5.92
C ALA A 50 6.82 -2.26 5.48
N LEU A 51 6.65 -1.16 6.20
CA LEU A 51 5.62 -0.17 5.86
C LEU A 51 5.92 0.53 4.53
N GLY A 52 7.17 0.95 4.33
CA GLY A 52 7.57 1.68 3.12
C GLY A 52 7.37 0.88 1.85
N PHE A 53 7.81 -0.37 1.83
CA PHE A 53 7.62 -1.23 0.65
C PHE A 53 6.17 -1.66 0.48
N SER A 54 5.41 -1.82 1.55
CA SER A 54 3.98 -2.06 1.47
C SER A 54 3.25 -0.87 0.83
N LEU A 55 3.66 0.34 1.20
CA LEU A 55 3.10 1.56 0.64
C LEU A 55 3.40 1.68 -0.86
N VAL A 56 4.63 1.41 -1.28
CA VAL A 56 4.99 1.37 -2.71
C VAL A 56 4.18 0.30 -3.43
N GLY A 57 4.03 -0.87 -2.82
CA GLY A 57 3.23 -1.96 -3.38
C GLY A 57 1.78 -1.58 -3.60
N PHE A 58 1.20 -0.77 -2.72
CA PHE A 58 -0.15 -0.23 -2.91
C PHE A 58 -0.18 0.88 -3.98
N ALA A 59 0.83 1.73 -4.01
CA ALA A 59 0.89 2.85 -4.96
C ALA A 59 0.92 2.37 -6.41
N LEU A 60 1.50 1.22 -6.69
CA LEU A 60 1.58 0.70 -8.06
C LEU A 60 0.20 0.44 -8.68
N PRO A 61 -0.68 -0.39 -8.08
CA PRO A 61 -2.03 -0.56 -8.62
C PRO A 61 -2.87 0.72 -8.52
N LEU A 62 -2.62 1.58 -7.54
CA LEU A 62 -3.29 2.86 -7.44
C LEU A 62 -2.94 3.74 -8.66
N CYS A 63 -1.69 3.78 -9.08
CA CYS A 63 -1.27 4.47 -10.30
C CYS A 63 -2.04 3.98 -11.51
N VAL A 64 -2.19 2.67 -11.65
CA VAL A 64 -2.94 2.06 -12.75
C VAL A 64 -4.42 2.43 -12.66
N ALA A 65 -5.00 2.40 -11.46
CA ALA A 65 -6.39 2.79 -11.25
C ALA A 65 -6.64 4.23 -11.69
N ILE A 66 -5.72 5.14 -11.36
CA ILE A 66 -5.83 6.55 -11.78
C ILE A 66 -5.68 6.67 -13.29
N TYR A 67 -4.67 6.02 -13.86
CA TYR A 67 -4.34 6.13 -15.28
C TYR A 67 -5.47 5.62 -16.17
N ASN A 68 -6.12 4.54 -15.78
CA ASN A 68 -7.18 3.90 -16.56
C ASN A 68 -8.60 4.32 -16.16
N ALA A 69 -8.74 5.21 -15.18
CA ALA A 69 -10.07 5.58 -14.68
C ALA A 69 -10.88 6.30 -15.73
N GLN A 70 -12.10 5.85 -15.93
CA GLN A 70 -13.11 6.50 -16.79
C GLN A 70 -13.88 7.56 -16.02
N SER A 71 -13.86 7.47 -14.69
CA SER A 71 -14.53 8.41 -13.79
C SER A 71 -13.83 8.36 -12.42
N LEU A 72 -14.14 9.33 -11.57
CA LEU A 72 -13.63 9.35 -10.21
C LEU A 72 -14.10 8.12 -9.43
N LEU A 73 -15.35 7.71 -9.61
CA LEU A 73 -15.91 6.51 -8.98
C LEU A 73 -15.11 5.26 -9.38
N ASP A 74 -14.75 5.14 -10.64
CA ASP A 74 -13.95 4.04 -11.17
C ASP A 74 -12.58 3.97 -10.45
N CYS A 75 -11.94 5.12 -10.29
CA CYS A 75 -10.68 5.24 -9.56
C CYS A 75 -10.83 4.75 -8.10
N ILE A 76 -11.88 5.18 -7.42
CA ILE A 76 -12.15 4.79 -6.03
C ILE A 76 -12.37 3.28 -5.92
N VAL A 77 -13.20 2.71 -6.80
CA VAL A 77 -13.50 1.27 -6.78
C VAL A 77 -12.23 0.44 -6.95
N TRP A 78 -11.43 0.75 -7.96
CA TRP A 78 -10.21 -0.01 -8.22
C TRP A 78 -9.12 0.26 -7.20
N GLY A 79 -9.09 1.46 -6.63
CA GLY A 79 -8.22 1.77 -5.50
C GLY A 79 -8.56 0.94 -4.26
N LEU A 80 -9.85 0.74 -3.99
CA LEU A 80 -10.30 -0.12 -2.89
C LEU A 80 -10.01 -1.60 -3.18
N VAL A 81 -10.13 -2.05 -4.42
CA VAL A 81 -9.71 -3.40 -4.82
C VAL A 81 -8.22 -3.58 -4.53
N ALA A 82 -7.40 -2.60 -4.91
CA ALA A 82 -5.97 -2.64 -4.66
C ALA A 82 -5.66 -2.73 -3.15
N LEU A 83 -6.40 -1.98 -2.34
CA LEU A 83 -6.26 -2.00 -0.88
C LEU A 83 -6.55 -3.40 -0.32
N VAL A 84 -7.64 -4.01 -0.73
CA VAL A 84 -8.02 -5.35 -0.27
C VAL A 84 -6.95 -6.38 -0.65
N VAL A 85 -6.43 -6.31 -1.87
CA VAL A 85 -5.38 -7.23 -2.33
C VAL A 85 -4.12 -7.06 -1.49
N GLN A 86 -3.71 -5.82 -1.19
CA GLN A 86 -2.51 -5.57 -0.41
C GLN A 86 -2.63 -6.06 1.04
N VAL A 87 -3.78 -5.88 1.66
CA VAL A 87 -4.04 -6.41 3.01
C VAL A 87 -4.04 -7.95 2.98
N ALA A 88 -4.61 -8.55 1.95
CA ALA A 88 -4.59 -10.01 1.79
C ALA A 88 -3.15 -10.54 1.65
N ILE A 89 -2.28 -9.83 0.94
CA ILE A 89 -0.86 -10.19 0.82
C ILE A 89 -0.18 -10.16 2.18
N TYR A 90 -0.44 -9.16 2.99
CA TYR A 90 0.08 -9.10 4.36
C TYR A 90 -0.33 -10.34 5.16
N TRP A 91 -1.59 -10.72 5.10
CA TRP A 91 -2.08 -11.89 5.83
C TRP A 91 -1.48 -13.20 5.31
N LEU A 92 -1.26 -13.33 4.00
CA LEU A 92 -0.58 -14.49 3.43
C LEU A 92 0.86 -14.62 3.97
N VAL A 93 1.60 -13.52 4.02
CA VAL A 93 2.96 -13.53 4.60
C VAL A 93 2.91 -13.89 6.08
N ARG A 94 1.94 -13.36 6.81
CA ARG A 94 1.75 -13.65 8.23
C ARG A 94 1.51 -15.14 8.48
N LEU A 95 0.78 -15.80 7.58
CA LEU A 95 0.57 -17.25 7.66
C LEU A 95 1.85 -18.04 7.38
N ALA A 96 2.69 -17.55 6.46
CA ALA A 96 3.94 -18.21 6.07
C ALA A 96 5.06 -18.00 7.10
N VAL A 97 5.08 -16.85 7.78
CA VAL A 97 6.13 -16.49 8.74
C VAL A 97 5.52 -16.39 10.13
N PRO A 98 5.82 -17.35 11.03
CA PRO A 98 5.32 -17.30 12.40
C PRO A 98 5.84 -16.05 13.12
N ASP A 99 5.00 -15.44 13.95
CA ASP A 99 5.36 -14.28 14.78
C ASP A 99 5.89 -13.10 13.94
N LEU A 100 5.31 -12.87 12.77
CA LEU A 100 5.76 -11.81 11.85
C LEU A 100 5.85 -10.45 12.54
N SER A 101 4.79 -10.04 13.24
CA SER A 101 4.76 -8.73 13.92
C SER A 101 5.81 -8.62 15.00
N ARG A 102 5.99 -9.69 15.79
CA ARG A 102 7.03 -9.71 16.85
C ARG A 102 8.42 -9.60 16.25
N ARG A 103 8.69 -10.30 15.15
CA ARG A 103 9.98 -10.23 14.47
C ARG A 103 10.29 -8.84 13.97
N ILE A 104 9.28 -8.14 13.43
CA ILE A 104 9.43 -6.76 12.99
C ILE A 104 9.65 -5.82 14.18
N GLU A 105 8.90 -6.00 15.28
CA GLU A 105 9.08 -5.24 16.51
C GLU A 105 10.49 -5.39 17.06
N ASP A 106 11.04 -6.59 16.97
CA ASP A 106 12.39 -6.90 17.45
C ASP A 106 13.49 -6.43 16.47
N GLY A 107 13.12 -5.79 15.38
CA GLY A 107 14.07 -5.26 14.42
C GLY A 107 14.67 -6.30 13.49
N ARG A 108 14.03 -7.45 13.32
CA ARG A 108 14.54 -8.52 12.44
C ARG A 108 14.26 -8.18 10.98
N MET A 109 15.33 -7.85 10.27
CA MET A 109 15.24 -7.39 8.89
C MET A 109 14.76 -8.46 7.92
N ALA A 110 15.07 -9.73 8.14
CA ALA A 110 14.64 -10.80 7.24
C ALA A 110 13.12 -10.84 7.09
N ALA A 111 12.38 -10.74 8.19
CA ALA A 111 10.93 -10.73 8.16
C ALA A 111 10.38 -9.47 7.48
N ALA A 112 10.97 -8.31 7.79
CA ALA A 112 10.55 -7.03 7.21
C ALA A 112 10.80 -6.97 5.71
N VAL A 113 11.96 -7.44 5.26
CA VAL A 113 12.31 -7.46 3.83
C VAL A 113 11.40 -8.42 3.08
N LEU A 114 11.11 -9.60 3.65
CA LEU A 114 10.19 -10.54 3.01
C LEU A 114 8.80 -9.94 2.87
N LEU A 115 8.26 -9.33 3.91
CA LEU A 115 6.96 -8.69 3.85
C LEU A 115 6.95 -7.56 2.82
N GLY A 116 7.99 -6.73 2.82
CA GLY A 116 8.12 -5.64 1.86
C GLY A 116 8.21 -6.15 0.43
N ALA A 117 9.03 -7.16 0.18
CA ALA A 117 9.19 -7.75 -1.15
C ALA A 117 7.89 -8.41 -1.64
N ALA A 118 7.19 -9.13 -0.76
CA ALA A 118 5.91 -9.75 -1.10
C ALA A 118 4.85 -8.68 -1.42
N SER A 119 4.82 -7.61 -0.65
CA SER A 119 3.90 -6.50 -0.88
C SER A 119 4.19 -5.80 -2.20
N LEU A 120 5.47 -5.59 -2.52
CA LEU A 120 5.88 -4.97 -3.78
C LEU A 120 5.56 -5.87 -4.97
N ALA A 121 5.92 -7.15 -4.89
CA ALA A 121 5.63 -8.13 -5.94
C ALA A 121 4.14 -8.27 -6.17
N GLY A 122 3.37 -8.37 -5.09
CA GLY A 122 1.92 -8.44 -5.17
C GLY A 122 1.30 -7.19 -5.78
N GLY A 123 1.84 -6.02 -5.46
CA GLY A 123 1.41 -4.75 -6.05
C GLY A 123 1.66 -4.71 -7.55
N LEU A 124 2.82 -5.18 -7.99
CA LEU A 124 3.15 -5.25 -9.42
C LEU A 124 2.20 -6.17 -10.18
N VAL A 125 1.96 -7.37 -9.63
CA VAL A 125 1.05 -8.35 -10.24
C VAL A 125 -0.38 -7.80 -10.27
N ASN A 126 -0.82 -7.19 -9.17
CA ASN A 126 -2.14 -6.60 -9.10
C ASN A 126 -2.30 -5.47 -10.13
N ALA A 127 -1.31 -4.59 -10.23
CA ALA A 127 -1.32 -3.49 -11.20
C ALA A 127 -1.43 -4.02 -12.64
N ALA A 128 -0.64 -5.03 -12.97
CA ALA A 128 -0.69 -5.65 -14.29
C ALA A 128 -2.05 -6.31 -14.55
N SER A 129 -2.62 -6.96 -13.54
CA SER A 129 -3.93 -7.63 -13.66
C SER A 129 -5.06 -6.65 -13.91
N MET A 130 -4.94 -5.42 -13.39
CA MET A 130 -5.94 -4.38 -13.58
C MET A 130 -5.98 -3.83 -15.02
N THR A 131 -4.93 -4.08 -15.80
CA THR A 131 -4.85 -3.64 -17.20
C THR A 131 -5.19 -4.74 -18.19
N ALA A 132 -5.41 -5.94 -17.69
CA ALA A 132 -5.66 -7.10 -18.55
C ALA A 132 -7.04 -7.07 -19.25
#